data_f90129332b8e680adaae93a1d11a29aa
#
_entry.id   f90129332b8e680adaae93a1d11a29aa
#
_cell.length_a   1.000
_cell.length_b   1.000
_cell.length_c   1.000
_cell.angle_alpha   90.00
_cell.angle_beta   90.00
_cell.angle_gamma   90.00
#
_symmetry.space_group_name_H-M   'P 1'
#
loop_
_entity.id
_entity.type
_entity.pdbx_description
1 polymer ?
#
loop_
_entity_poly.entity_id
_entity_poly.type
_entity_poly.pdbx_seq_one_letter_code
_entity_poly.pdbx_strand_id
1 'polypeptide(L)'
;WFNRIIALRFMEVHDFLPHGFRVLSSRDGGVEPEIMKHLDLVKDELKLDLSVIQPLYSQGKLDEAYSYVLFRQCYALSRILPMLFDKDQDYLELLLPKALLKGETFITKLMEIGENIFLDDVEVIGWLYQFYISQKKDDVFASKKTITKDTLPAVTQLFTPDWIVRYMAENSVGRIWLESYPNSPLKKEMRYYVEDAKQEADVQSKL
;
A
#
# COMPACT_ATOMS: atom_id res chain seq x y z
N TRP A 1 4.93 8.85 -6.71
CA TRP A 1 3.74 9.27 -5.97
C TRP A 1 2.73 8.14 -5.78
N PHE A 2 2.51 7.29 -6.77
CA PHE A 2 1.55 6.20 -6.66
C PHE A 2 1.73 5.41 -5.35
N ASN A 3 2.91 4.85 -5.11
CA ASN A 3 3.18 4.05 -3.90
C ASN A 3 3.00 4.85 -2.60
N ARG A 4 3.38 6.13 -2.58
CA ARG A 4 3.23 7.01 -1.41
C ARG A 4 1.76 7.24 -1.08
N ILE A 5 0.93 7.53 -2.08
CA ILE A 5 -0.50 7.78 -1.88
C ILE A 5 -1.22 6.49 -1.46
N ILE A 6 -0.91 5.34 -2.07
CA ILE A 6 -1.48 4.04 -1.65
C ILE A 6 -1.10 3.71 -0.20
N ALA A 7 0.16 3.94 0.18
CA ALA A 7 0.60 3.72 1.57
C ALA A 7 -0.10 4.67 2.55
N LEU A 8 -0.24 5.96 2.20
CA LEU A 8 -1.01 6.90 3.02
C LEU A 8 -2.47 6.47 3.17
N ARG A 9 -3.11 5.98 2.08
CA ARG A 9 -4.48 5.46 2.15
C ARG A 9 -4.58 4.29 3.11
N PHE A 10 -3.69 3.34 3.00
CA PHE A 10 -3.64 2.20 3.91
C PHE A 10 -3.44 2.64 5.36
N MET A 11 -2.48 3.55 5.60
CA MET A 11 -2.18 4.04 6.95
C MET A 11 -3.35 4.82 7.58
N GLU A 12 -4.05 5.65 6.81
CA GLU A 12 -5.18 6.42 7.34
C GLU A 12 -6.42 5.56 7.64
N VAL A 13 -6.65 4.51 6.83
CA VAL A 13 -7.78 3.59 7.03
C VAL A 13 -7.56 2.70 8.26
N HIS A 14 -6.30 2.34 8.54
CA HIS A 14 -5.90 1.55 9.71
C HIS A 14 -5.56 2.39 10.95
N ASP A 15 -5.74 3.69 10.92
CA ASP A 15 -5.37 4.61 11.99
C ASP A 15 -3.88 4.50 12.42
N PHE A 16 -2.98 4.24 11.45
CA PHE A 16 -1.52 4.13 11.68
C PHE A 16 -0.79 5.47 11.62
N LEU A 17 -1.48 6.56 11.29
CA LEU A 17 -0.90 7.89 11.29
C LEU A 17 -0.82 8.41 12.74
N PRO A 18 0.35 8.86 13.22
CA PRO A 18 0.54 9.22 14.63
C PRO A 18 -0.40 10.29 15.14
N HIS A 19 -0.73 11.28 14.31
CA HIS A 19 -1.67 12.37 14.64
C HIS A 19 -3.16 11.96 14.57
N GLY A 20 -3.50 10.78 14.02
CA GLY A 20 -4.86 10.25 13.96
C GLY A 20 -5.80 10.89 12.94
N PHE A 21 -5.37 11.91 12.17
CA PHE A 21 -6.19 12.55 11.13
C PHE A 21 -5.95 11.94 9.77
N ARG A 22 -7.01 11.86 8.95
CA ARG A 22 -6.90 11.36 7.58
C ARG A 22 -6.25 12.39 6.67
N VAL A 23 -5.30 11.95 5.86
CA VAL A 23 -4.48 12.81 5.00
C VAL A 23 -5.03 12.92 3.59
N LEU A 24 -5.69 11.86 3.08
CA LEU A 24 -6.25 11.81 1.73
C LEU A 24 -7.76 11.94 1.71
N SER A 25 -8.43 11.64 2.82
CA SER A 25 -9.88 11.61 2.93
C SER A 25 -10.38 12.35 4.17
N SER A 26 -11.69 12.41 4.32
CA SER A 26 -12.33 12.94 5.53
C SER A 26 -13.41 11.98 5.99
N ARG A 27 -13.50 11.72 7.30
CA ARG A 27 -14.53 10.84 7.90
C ARG A 27 -15.95 11.38 7.72
N ASP A 28 -16.09 12.68 7.53
CA ASP A 28 -17.40 13.34 7.27
C ASP A 28 -17.83 13.29 5.79
N GLY A 29 -17.03 12.64 4.92
CA GLY A 29 -17.30 12.55 3.49
C GLY A 29 -17.06 13.84 2.69
N GLY A 30 -16.43 14.84 3.31
CA GLY A 30 -16.05 16.09 2.64
C GLY A 30 -14.95 15.89 1.61
N VAL A 31 -14.88 16.79 0.62
CA VAL A 31 -13.83 16.79 -0.41
C VAL A 31 -12.45 17.17 0.18
N GLU A 32 -12.45 18.02 1.21
CA GLU A 32 -11.25 18.46 1.87
C GLU A 32 -10.79 17.38 2.87
N PRO A 33 -9.52 16.92 2.79
CA PRO A 33 -8.97 15.94 3.72
C PRO A 33 -9.05 16.43 5.18
N GLU A 34 -9.28 15.51 6.10
CA GLU A 34 -9.50 15.82 7.52
C GLU A 34 -8.33 16.60 8.12
N ILE A 35 -7.09 16.26 7.76
CA ILE A 35 -5.88 16.94 8.26
C ILE A 35 -5.89 18.45 7.98
N MET A 36 -6.50 18.88 6.85
CA MET A 36 -6.56 20.29 6.48
C MET A 36 -7.41 21.13 7.43
N LYS A 37 -8.35 20.50 8.14
CA LYS A 37 -9.20 21.13 9.15
C LYS A 37 -8.49 21.23 10.52
N HIS A 38 -7.37 20.53 10.70
CA HIS A 38 -6.69 20.38 11.99
C HIS A 38 -5.21 20.77 11.94
N LEU A 39 -4.83 21.70 11.05
CA LEU A 39 -3.45 22.13 10.84
C LEU A 39 -2.75 22.61 12.12
N ASP A 40 -3.46 23.31 13.00
CA ASP A 40 -2.91 23.78 14.27
C ASP A 40 -2.50 22.64 15.20
N LEU A 41 -3.19 21.50 15.13
CA LEU A 41 -2.91 20.33 15.97
C LEU A 41 -1.71 19.52 15.46
N VAL A 42 -1.48 19.51 14.16
CA VAL A 42 -0.41 18.71 13.53
C VAL A 42 0.84 19.54 13.17
N LYS A 43 0.80 20.85 13.37
CA LYS A 43 1.88 21.77 12.94
C LYS A 43 3.25 21.40 13.49
N ASP A 44 3.35 21.02 14.76
CA ASP A 44 4.63 20.71 15.41
C ASP A 44 5.16 19.34 14.93
N GLU A 45 4.29 18.35 14.81
CA GLU A 45 4.64 17.01 14.35
C GLU A 45 5.13 17.02 12.89
N LEU A 46 4.38 17.69 12.02
CA LEU A 46 4.71 17.79 10.60
C LEU A 46 5.66 18.96 10.29
N LYS A 47 6.00 19.77 11.29
CA LYS A 47 6.79 20.99 11.13
C LYS A 47 6.21 21.92 10.06
N LEU A 48 4.91 22.17 10.13
CA LEU A 48 4.21 23.05 9.21
C LEU A 48 4.56 24.52 9.50
N ASP A 49 4.80 25.26 8.45
CA ASP A 49 4.84 26.72 8.50
C ASP A 49 3.47 27.28 8.10
N LEU A 50 2.67 27.67 9.08
CA LEU A 50 1.34 28.19 8.84
C LEU A 50 1.36 29.53 8.09
N SER A 51 2.47 30.28 8.12
CA SER A 51 2.63 31.52 7.34
C SER A 51 2.67 31.26 5.83
N VAL A 52 3.01 30.05 5.40
CA VAL A 52 2.95 29.61 4.00
C VAL A 52 1.52 29.20 3.63
N ILE A 53 0.82 28.52 4.53
CA ILE A 53 -0.50 27.93 4.25
C ILE A 53 -1.60 29.01 4.26
N GLN A 54 -1.61 29.89 5.24
CA GLN A 54 -2.66 30.91 5.43
C GLN A 54 -2.90 31.81 4.20
N PRO A 55 -1.85 32.34 3.53
CA PRO A 55 -2.04 33.10 2.29
C PRO A 55 -2.65 32.28 1.15
N LEU A 56 -2.31 30.98 1.05
CA LEU A 56 -2.87 30.09 0.03
C LEU A 56 -4.37 29.87 0.25
N TYR A 57 -4.78 29.65 1.48
CA TYR A 57 -6.21 29.57 1.84
C TYR A 57 -6.97 30.86 1.50
N SER A 58 -6.44 32.01 1.88
CA SER A 58 -7.09 33.30 1.62
C SER A 58 -7.22 33.61 0.12
N GLN A 59 -6.32 33.07 -0.72
CA GLN A 59 -6.35 33.17 -2.18
C GLN A 59 -7.20 32.09 -2.85
N GLY A 60 -7.82 31.17 -2.08
CA GLY A 60 -8.59 30.05 -2.62
C GLY A 60 -7.74 28.96 -3.30
N LYS A 61 -6.43 28.95 -3.07
CA LYS A 61 -5.46 27.98 -3.63
C LYS A 61 -5.36 26.74 -2.75
N LEU A 62 -6.47 26.05 -2.58
CA LEU A 62 -6.57 24.92 -1.68
C LEU A 62 -5.65 23.75 -2.10
N ASP A 63 -5.54 23.46 -3.40
CA ASP A 63 -4.66 22.40 -3.89
C ASP A 63 -3.18 22.67 -3.60
N GLU A 64 -2.74 23.94 -3.68
CA GLU A 64 -1.36 24.32 -3.34
C GLU A 64 -1.10 24.18 -1.83
N ALA A 65 -2.04 24.62 -1.00
CA ALA A 65 -1.97 24.45 0.46
C ALA A 65 -1.94 22.98 0.84
N TYR A 66 -2.79 22.16 0.23
CA TYR A 66 -2.82 20.72 0.47
C TYR A 66 -1.55 20.02 -0.01
N SER A 67 -1.01 20.39 -1.18
CA SER A 67 0.26 19.86 -1.67
C SER A 67 1.37 20.07 -0.64
N TYR A 68 1.46 21.26 -0.06
CA TYR A 68 2.46 21.55 0.97
C TYR A 68 2.28 20.62 2.19
N VAL A 69 1.05 20.45 2.69
CA VAL A 69 0.78 19.57 3.83
C VAL A 69 1.10 18.12 3.50
N LEU A 70 0.74 17.64 2.32
CA LEU A 70 1.03 16.28 1.84
C LEU A 70 2.55 16.01 1.76
N PHE A 71 3.33 16.96 1.27
CA PHE A 71 4.80 16.87 1.30
C PHE A 71 5.34 16.77 2.72
N ARG A 72 4.86 17.62 3.62
CA ARG A 72 5.30 17.60 5.01
C ARG A 72 4.95 16.29 5.70
N GLN A 73 3.78 15.73 5.40
CA GLN A 73 3.39 14.39 5.86
C GLN A 73 4.35 13.31 5.36
N CYS A 74 4.63 13.27 4.06
CA CYS A 74 5.59 12.33 3.48
C CYS A 74 6.98 12.50 4.13
N TYR A 75 7.39 13.74 4.36
CA TYR A 75 8.67 14.05 5.00
C TYR A 75 8.73 13.57 6.46
N ALA A 76 7.64 13.69 7.22
CA ALA A 76 7.58 13.15 8.56
C ALA A 76 7.71 11.61 8.55
N LEU A 77 7.00 10.93 7.64
CA LEU A 77 7.05 9.48 7.48
C LEU A 77 8.40 8.95 6.97
N SER A 78 9.20 9.77 6.30
CA SER A 78 10.53 9.34 5.83
C SER A 78 11.47 8.89 6.94
N ARG A 79 11.22 9.29 8.18
CA ARG A 79 11.99 8.84 9.34
C ARG A 79 11.70 7.38 9.72
N ILE A 80 10.48 6.93 9.45
CA ILE A 80 9.99 5.59 9.81
C ILE A 80 10.11 4.65 8.61
N LEU A 81 9.76 5.13 7.42
CA LEU A 81 9.73 4.39 6.16
C LEU A 81 10.59 5.07 5.09
N PRO A 82 11.93 5.15 5.27
CA PRO A 82 12.82 5.89 4.36
C PRO A 82 12.80 5.34 2.93
N MET A 83 12.62 4.03 2.74
CA MET A 83 12.58 3.43 1.40
C MET A 83 11.37 3.87 0.57
N LEU A 84 10.27 4.28 1.22
CA LEU A 84 9.03 4.68 0.55
C LEU A 84 8.90 6.21 0.46
N PHE A 85 9.34 6.90 1.51
CA PHE A 85 9.21 8.36 1.67
C PHE A 85 10.58 9.05 1.68
N ASP A 86 11.48 8.64 0.75
CA ASP A 86 12.81 9.23 0.65
C ASP A 86 12.78 10.76 0.57
N LYS A 87 13.73 11.40 1.28
CA LYS A 87 13.84 12.85 1.40
C LYS A 87 14.59 13.51 0.26
N ASP A 88 15.54 12.78 -0.32
CA ASP A 88 16.59 13.37 -1.17
C ASP A 88 16.14 13.56 -2.63
N GLN A 89 14.84 13.54 -2.89
CA GLN A 89 14.28 13.61 -4.23
C GLN A 89 13.42 14.87 -4.42
N ASP A 90 14.04 16.05 -4.41
CA ASP A 90 13.38 17.34 -4.65
C ASP A 90 12.58 17.38 -5.97
N TYR A 91 12.99 16.60 -6.96
CA TYR A 91 12.25 16.49 -8.22
C TYR A 91 10.87 15.83 -8.07
N LEU A 92 10.61 15.07 -7.01
CA LEU A 92 9.28 14.48 -6.77
C LEU A 92 8.22 15.54 -6.51
N GLU A 93 8.60 16.69 -6.00
CA GLU A 93 7.68 17.83 -5.85
C GLU A 93 7.13 18.26 -7.22
N LEU A 94 8.00 18.30 -8.23
CA LEU A 94 7.62 18.66 -9.59
C LEU A 94 6.70 17.64 -10.28
N LEU A 95 6.72 16.39 -9.81
CA LEU A 95 5.90 15.31 -10.35
C LEU A 95 4.52 15.20 -9.70
N LEU A 96 4.26 15.97 -8.63
CA LEU A 96 2.93 15.98 -8.03
C LEU A 96 1.95 16.76 -8.93
N PRO A 97 0.80 16.19 -9.30
CA PRO A 97 -0.21 16.90 -10.06
C PRO A 97 -0.66 18.18 -9.34
N LYS A 98 -0.89 19.26 -10.09
CA LYS A 98 -1.36 20.53 -9.51
C LYS A 98 -2.78 20.45 -8.96
N ALA A 99 -3.64 19.64 -9.58
CA ALA A 99 -4.99 19.37 -9.09
C ALA A 99 -4.99 18.06 -8.31
N LEU A 100 -5.32 18.12 -7.03
CA LEU A 100 -5.34 16.96 -6.14
C LEU A 100 -6.73 16.68 -5.57
N LEU A 101 -7.47 17.74 -5.26
CA LEU A 101 -8.75 17.66 -4.55
C LEU A 101 -9.96 17.85 -5.46
N LYS A 102 -9.79 18.53 -6.59
CA LYS A 102 -10.91 18.88 -7.49
C LYS A 102 -10.86 18.10 -8.79
N GLY A 103 -12.00 17.58 -9.21
CA GLY A 103 -12.14 16.84 -10.47
C GLY A 103 -11.78 15.36 -10.36
N GLU A 104 -11.59 14.70 -11.52
CA GLU A 104 -11.16 13.29 -11.58
C GLU A 104 -9.64 13.20 -11.39
N THR A 105 -9.21 13.12 -10.15
CA THR A 105 -7.80 12.98 -9.79
C THR A 105 -7.51 11.53 -9.37
N PHE A 106 -6.23 11.17 -9.28
CA PHE A 106 -5.85 9.87 -8.75
C PHE A 106 -6.35 9.68 -7.30
N ILE A 107 -6.31 10.73 -6.48
CA ILE A 107 -6.80 10.66 -5.10
C ILE A 107 -8.31 10.44 -5.06
N THR A 108 -9.09 11.20 -5.85
CA THR A 108 -10.55 11.02 -5.88
C THR A 108 -10.95 9.63 -6.37
N LYS A 109 -10.27 9.09 -7.40
CA LYS A 109 -10.49 7.70 -7.86
C LYS A 109 -10.10 6.66 -6.83
N LEU A 110 -9.04 6.90 -6.06
CA LEU A 110 -8.66 6.00 -4.96
C LEU A 110 -9.71 6.00 -3.84
N MET A 111 -10.37 7.15 -3.59
CA MET A 111 -11.44 7.23 -2.58
C MET A 111 -12.73 6.51 -3.03
N GLU A 112 -12.94 6.28 -4.32
CA GLU A 112 -14.05 5.45 -4.82
C GLU A 112 -13.90 3.97 -4.43
N ILE A 113 -12.68 3.52 -4.13
CA ILE A 113 -12.41 2.18 -3.59
C ILE A 113 -12.86 2.15 -2.12
N GLY A 114 -13.79 1.25 -1.79
CA GLY A 114 -14.34 1.14 -0.44
C GLY A 114 -13.26 0.87 0.61
N GLU A 115 -13.39 1.47 1.78
CA GLU A 115 -12.45 1.29 2.89
C GLU A 115 -12.35 -0.15 3.37
N ASN A 116 -13.46 -0.90 3.31
CA ASN A 116 -13.49 -2.32 3.65
C ASN A 116 -12.46 -3.15 2.88
N ILE A 117 -12.18 -2.79 1.61
CA ILE A 117 -11.18 -3.49 0.79
C ILE A 117 -9.77 -3.31 1.37
N PHE A 118 -9.47 -2.13 1.92
CA PHE A 118 -8.18 -1.87 2.59
C PHE A 118 -8.10 -2.47 3.99
N LEU A 119 -9.25 -2.62 4.68
CA LEU A 119 -9.30 -3.18 6.03
C LEU A 119 -9.22 -4.71 6.02
N ASP A 120 -9.92 -5.34 5.08
CA ASP A 120 -10.09 -6.79 5.05
C ASP A 120 -8.91 -7.50 4.38
N ASP A 121 -8.20 -6.81 3.48
CA ASP A 121 -7.19 -7.45 2.64
C ASP A 121 -5.95 -6.59 2.40
N VAL A 122 -4.83 -7.00 3.00
CA VAL A 122 -3.52 -6.36 2.79
C VAL A 122 -3.03 -6.54 1.35
N GLU A 123 -3.54 -7.55 0.64
CA GLU A 123 -3.16 -7.83 -0.76
C GLU A 123 -3.54 -6.70 -1.72
N VAL A 124 -4.53 -5.87 -1.36
CA VAL A 124 -4.97 -4.74 -2.19
C VAL A 124 -3.81 -3.84 -2.65
N ILE A 125 -2.81 -3.63 -1.79
CA ILE A 125 -1.62 -2.83 -2.11
C ILE A 125 -0.84 -3.47 -3.26
N GLY A 126 -0.62 -4.78 -3.17
CA GLY A 126 0.08 -5.55 -4.19
C GLY A 126 -0.68 -5.60 -5.51
N TRP A 127 -1.98 -5.79 -5.47
CA TRP A 127 -2.86 -5.80 -6.64
C TRP A 127 -2.85 -4.44 -7.34
N LEU A 128 -3.01 -3.34 -6.61
CA LEU A 128 -2.95 -1.99 -7.17
C LEU A 128 -1.60 -1.72 -7.84
N TYR A 129 -0.50 -2.12 -7.22
CA TYR A 129 0.83 -1.98 -7.81
C TYR A 129 0.99 -2.86 -9.07
N GLN A 130 0.52 -4.09 -9.05
CA GLN A 130 0.57 -4.99 -10.21
C GLN A 130 -0.20 -4.41 -11.39
N PHE A 131 -1.39 -3.85 -11.17
CA PHE A 131 -2.15 -3.17 -12.21
C PHE A 131 -1.45 -1.91 -12.72
N TYR A 132 -0.86 -1.12 -11.83
CA TYR A 132 -0.12 0.08 -12.20
C TYR A 132 1.03 -0.21 -13.17
N ILE A 133 1.76 -1.31 -12.99
CA ILE A 133 2.89 -1.66 -13.85
C ILE A 133 2.51 -2.53 -15.05
N SER A 134 1.25 -2.98 -15.17
CA SER A 134 0.80 -3.89 -16.22
C SER A 134 1.05 -3.35 -17.63
N GLN A 135 0.76 -2.07 -17.87
CA GLN A 135 1.01 -1.44 -19.16
C GLN A 135 2.49 -1.51 -19.55
N LYS A 136 3.39 -1.19 -18.63
CA LYS A 136 4.84 -1.29 -18.88
C LYS A 136 5.27 -2.71 -19.19
N LYS A 137 4.69 -3.70 -18.53
CA LYS A 137 4.90 -5.13 -18.78
C LYS A 137 4.48 -5.51 -20.20
N ASP A 138 3.29 -5.10 -20.61
CA ASP A 138 2.74 -5.36 -21.94
C ASP A 138 3.59 -4.71 -23.03
N ASP A 139 4.02 -3.46 -22.83
CA ASP A 139 4.91 -2.73 -23.74
C ASP A 139 6.25 -3.45 -23.92
N VAL A 140 6.84 -3.96 -22.83
CA VAL A 140 8.10 -4.71 -22.89
C VAL A 140 7.94 -6.00 -23.69
N PHE A 141 6.88 -6.78 -23.46
CA PHE A 141 6.62 -7.99 -24.21
C PHE A 141 6.31 -7.70 -25.69
N ALA A 142 5.53 -6.66 -25.98
CA ALA A 142 5.23 -6.24 -27.34
C ALA A 142 6.46 -5.81 -28.13
N SER A 143 7.44 -5.21 -27.46
CA SER A 143 8.67 -4.72 -28.10
C SER A 143 9.56 -5.84 -28.65
N LYS A 144 9.41 -7.07 -28.19
CA LYS A 144 10.27 -8.24 -28.51
C LYS A 144 11.77 -8.01 -28.29
N LYS A 145 12.14 -6.98 -27.53
CA LYS A 145 13.53 -6.67 -27.17
C LYS A 145 13.97 -7.54 -25.99
N THR A 146 15.29 -7.68 -25.85
CA THR A 146 15.87 -8.34 -24.67
C THR A 146 15.49 -7.60 -23.40
N ILE A 147 15.07 -8.33 -22.38
CA ILE A 147 14.75 -7.80 -21.07
C ILE A 147 16.03 -7.23 -20.45
N THR A 148 16.00 -5.98 -20.07
CA THR A 148 17.10 -5.26 -19.44
C THR A 148 16.91 -5.20 -17.92
N LYS A 149 17.95 -4.74 -17.22
CA LYS A 149 17.92 -4.53 -15.79
C LYS A 149 16.77 -3.58 -15.35
N ASP A 150 16.47 -2.57 -16.16
CA ASP A 150 15.43 -1.57 -15.89
C ASP A 150 14.01 -2.08 -16.19
N THR A 151 13.90 -3.06 -17.09
CA THR A 151 12.60 -3.65 -17.48
C THR A 151 12.29 -4.93 -16.70
N LEU A 152 13.30 -5.57 -16.12
CA LEU A 152 13.16 -6.82 -15.38
C LEU A 152 12.10 -6.74 -14.26
N PRO A 153 12.06 -5.72 -13.40
CA PRO A 153 11.03 -5.62 -12.35
C PRO A 153 9.61 -5.64 -12.92
N ALA A 154 9.36 -4.95 -14.02
CA ALA A 154 8.01 -4.91 -14.62
C ALA A 154 7.54 -6.25 -15.16
N VAL A 155 8.44 -7.06 -15.73
CA VAL A 155 8.08 -8.37 -16.34
C VAL A 155 8.04 -9.51 -15.34
N THR A 156 8.79 -9.41 -14.24
CA THR A 156 8.85 -10.46 -13.21
C THR A 156 7.93 -10.21 -12.02
N GLN A 157 7.42 -8.99 -11.86
CA GLN A 157 6.52 -8.64 -10.77
C GLN A 157 5.22 -9.44 -10.88
N LEU A 158 5.01 -10.31 -9.90
CA LEU A 158 3.78 -11.04 -9.69
C LEU A 158 3.44 -10.99 -8.21
N PHE A 159 2.25 -10.53 -7.89
CA PHE A 159 1.77 -10.58 -6.53
C PHE A 159 1.11 -11.93 -6.30
N THR A 160 1.70 -12.74 -5.41
CA THR A 160 1.22 -14.09 -5.14
C THR A 160 -0.03 -14.02 -4.26
N PRO A 161 -1.18 -14.56 -4.68
CA PRO A 161 -2.39 -14.57 -3.87
C PRO A 161 -2.20 -15.25 -2.50
N ASP A 162 -2.83 -14.72 -1.45
CA ASP A 162 -2.73 -15.21 -0.07
C ASP A 162 -2.99 -16.73 0.05
N TRP A 163 -4.00 -17.24 -0.65
CA TRP A 163 -4.32 -18.64 -0.59
C TRP A 163 -3.18 -19.57 -1.06
N ILE A 164 -2.37 -19.12 -2.05
CA ILE A 164 -1.19 -19.88 -2.51
C ILE A 164 -0.12 -19.86 -1.42
N VAL A 165 0.12 -18.68 -0.81
CA VAL A 165 1.10 -18.54 0.28
C VAL A 165 0.71 -19.40 1.46
N ARG A 166 -0.56 -19.39 1.85
CA ARG A 166 -1.08 -20.25 2.93
C ARG A 166 -0.96 -21.72 2.58
N TYR A 167 -1.38 -22.12 1.38
CA TYR A 167 -1.22 -23.50 0.92
C TYR A 167 0.24 -23.97 1.04
N MET A 168 1.18 -23.14 0.57
CA MET A 168 2.60 -23.48 0.67
C MET A 168 3.07 -23.56 2.12
N ALA A 169 2.73 -22.59 2.96
CA ALA A 169 3.14 -22.56 4.37
C ALA A 169 2.53 -23.73 5.15
N GLU A 170 1.24 -23.99 4.99
CA GLU A 170 0.54 -25.06 5.72
C GLU A 170 1.03 -26.46 5.33
N ASN A 171 1.38 -26.68 4.04
CA ASN A 171 1.83 -27.97 3.54
C ASN A 171 3.37 -28.15 3.56
N SER A 172 4.13 -27.18 4.06
CA SER A 172 5.57 -27.31 4.30
C SER A 172 5.89 -27.18 5.79
N VAL A 173 6.03 -25.95 6.27
CA VAL A 173 6.35 -25.68 7.69
C VAL A 173 5.25 -26.21 8.62
N GLY A 174 3.97 -26.01 8.23
CA GLY A 174 2.82 -26.53 8.97
C GLY A 174 2.81 -28.04 9.10
N ARG A 175 3.17 -28.75 8.03
CA ARG A 175 3.30 -30.22 8.05
C ARG A 175 4.37 -30.67 9.05
N ILE A 176 5.58 -30.13 8.97
CA ILE A 176 6.68 -30.46 9.89
C ILE A 176 6.28 -30.15 11.35
N TRP A 177 5.56 -29.03 11.55
CA TRP A 177 5.05 -28.69 12.88
C TRP A 177 4.07 -29.74 13.40
N LEU A 178 3.11 -30.18 12.58
CA LEU A 178 2.11 -31.17 12.98
C LEU A 178 2.70 -32.57 13.16
N GLU A 179 3.76 -32.94 12.45
CA GLU A 179 4.52 -34.18 12.70
C GLU A 179 5.15 -34.16 14.09
N SER A 180 5.68 -33.01 14.51
CA SER A 180 6.28 -32.83 15.85
C SER A 180 5.22 -32.64 16.95
N TYR A 181 4.08 -32.03 16.62
CA TYR A 181 2.99 -31.70 17.55
C TYR A 181 1.62 -32.10 17.00
N PRO A 182 1.30 -33.42 16.95
CA PRO A 182 0.07 -33.92 16.28
C PRO A 182 -1.24 -33.38 16.84
N ASN A 183 -1.25 -32.99 18.12
CA ASN A 183 -2.42 -32.45 18.80
C ASN A 183 -2.47 -30.91 18.80
N SER A 184 -1.68 -30.25 17.98
CA SER A 184 -1.63 -28.80 17.92
C SER A 184 -2.99 -28.21 17.51
N PRO A 185 -3.50 -27.19 18.22
CA PRO A 185 -4.75 -26.52 17.86
C PRO A 185 -4.64 -25.79 16.50
N LEU A 186 -3.43 -25.44 16.04
CA LEU A 186 -3.19 -24.78 14.76
C LEU A 186 -3.73 -25.57 13.57
N LYS A 187 -3.82 -26.91 13.66
CA LYS A 187 -4.40 -27.73 12.58
C LYS A 187 -5.81 -27.28 12.18
N LYS A 188 -6.61 -26.82 13.14
CA LYS A 188 -7.98 -26.35 12.88
C LYS A 188 -8.03 -25.03 12.11
N GLU A 189 -6.95 -24.25 12.15
CA GLU A 189 -6.80 -22.96 11.48
C GLU A 189 -6.20 -23.11 10.07
N MET A 190 -5.60 -24.27 9.77
CA MET A 190 -4.97 -24.57 8.49
C MET A 190 -6.03 -24.94 7.46
N ARG A 191 -6.54 -23.96 6.75
CA ARG A 191 -7.62 -24.14 5.76
C ARG A 191 -7.20 -24.91 4.51
N TYR A 192 -5.94 -24.81 4.14
CA TYR A 192 -5.40 -25.38 2.90
C TYR A 192 -4.47 -26.58 3.15
N TYR A 193 -4.44 -27.07 4.38
CA TYR A 193 -3.67 -28.26 4.73
C TYR A 193 -4.21 -29.51 4.03
N VAL A 194 -3.36 -30.23 3.35
CA VAL A 194 -3.71 -31.49 2.67
C VAL A 194 -3.33 -32.65 3.57
N GLU A 195 -4.34 -33.43 3.98
CA GLU A 195 -4.12 -34.64 4.77
C GLU A 195 -3.35 -35.68 3.95
N ASP A 196 -2.58 -36.52 4.64
CA ASP A 196 -1.85 -37.59 4.00
C ASP A 196 -2.80 -38.60 3.37
N ALA A 197 -2.60 -38.88 2.10
CA ALA A 197 -3.31 -39.96 1.45
C ALA A 197 -2.81 -41.30 1.98
N LYS A 198 -3.74 -42.27 2.13
CA LYS A 198 -3.34 -43.63 2.43
C LYS A 198 -2.51 -44.18 1.27
N GLN A 199 -1.26 -44.50 1.54
CA GLN A 199 -0.36 -45.10 0.58
C GLN A 199 -0.55 -46.60 0.53
N GLU A 200 -0.30 -47.20 -0.63
CA GLU A 200 -0.20 -48.67 -0.75
C GLU A 200 1.02 -49.16 0.06
N ALA A 201 0.93 -50.38 0.61
CA ALA A 201 1.92 -50.92 1.54
C ALA A 201 3.33 -50.99 0.93
N ASP A 202 3.45 -51.24 -0.38
CA ASP A 202 4.72 -51.28 -1.10
C ASP A 202 5.36 -49.90 -1.29
N VAL A 203 4.56 -48.84 -1.37
CA VAL A 203 5.00 -47.44 -1.43
C VAL A 203 5.42 -47.00 -0.04
N GLN A 204 4.60 -47.28 0.98
CA GLN A 204 4.87 -46.95 2.36
C GLN A 204 6.20 -47.50 2.89
N SER A 205 6.58 -48.71 2.40
CA SER A 205 7.84 -49.34 2.79
C SER A 205 9.11 -48.71 2.17
N LYS A 206 8.94 -47.82 1.18
CA LYS A 206 10.04 -47.14 0.46
C LYS A 206 10.23 -45.68 0.89
N LEU A 207 9.31 -45.14 1.69
CA LEU A 207 9.36 -43.79 2.27
C LEU A 207 9.98 -43.85 3.68
#